data_877651b80ae30f683b8d510649132854
#
_entry.id   877651b80ae30f683b8d510649132854
#
_cell.length_a   1.000
_cell.length_b   1.000
_cell.length_c   1.000
_cell.angle_alpha   90.00
_cell.angle_beta   90.00
_cell.angle_gamma   90.00
#
_symmetry.space_group_name_H-M   'P 1'
#
loop_
_entity.id
_entity.type
_entity.pdbx_description
1 polymer ?
#
loop_
_entity_poly.entity_id
_entity_poly.type
_entity_poly.pdbx_seq_one_letter_code
_entity_poly.pdbx_strand_id
1 'polypeptide(L)'
;MKSLRRGVKFLGLRSTYPRSFSVAANGSPLSSLARRQLPSSGVCSPVVRPLLSVPVQQNAARNASTATASGVELKRTQLYDLHVERGAKMVPFAGFSMPLQYSDLSHVESHNWTREKASLFDVSHMVQHQLRGPAALQLLMKVTPSSLDKLADNSSTLSCLLEEGTGGIVDDTVITRLGKDSFYFVTNAGRREEDLAFLQKEIDELKAAKGANSVTWDVLDNRALLALQGPAAASVLQSFIHTEGEISVDTDLSTLYFGQCRSLRLTLPDGKPTPRLLVSRTGYTGEDGFEISIPTDDVPTLPRQVAELLLSKPDQVRLAGLAARDSLRLEAGMCLYGQDITTSHTPPMASLGWLVGKDRRGDDPARANFNGASIILPQLASPSSTLPQRRIGLTIEKGAPAREGAVIVDLADGGKTQIGVVTSGLPSPSLGGTNIAMGYIRTGFHKKGTEVGVLVRNKLRKATVSAMPWVENKFYRKK
;
A
#
# COMPACT_ATOMS: atom_id res chain seq x y z
N MET A 1 -55.64 1.30 25.76
CA MET A 1 -56.64 0.31 25.28
C MET A 1 -55.89 -0.73 24.43
N LYS A 2 -55.89 -1.97 24.95
CA LYS A 2 -55.80 -3.30 24.30
C LYS A 2 -54.88 -3.41 23.05
N SER A 3 -53.67 -3.97 23.14
CA SER A 3 -53.37 -5.42 23.13
C SER A 3 -53.82 -6.17 21.86
N LEU A 4 -52.85 -6.65 21.09
CA LEU A 4 -52.91 -7.98 20.48
C LEU A 4 -51.52 -8.46 20.04
N ARG A 5 -51.00 -9.41 20.83
CA ARG A 5 -49.87 -10.31 20.46
C ARG A 5 -50.44 -11.42 19.56
N ARG A 6 -49.70 -11.79 18.54
CA ARG A 6 -49.76 -13.15 17.96
C ARG A 6 -48.35 -13.63 17.65
N GLY A 7 -47.99 -14.68 18.33
CA GLY A 7 -46.81 -15.49 18.11
C GLY A 7 -47.06 -16.54 17.04
N VAL A 8 -46.01 -16.92 16.35
CA VAL A 8 -45.97 -18.12 15.52
C VAL A 8 -44.78 -18.99 15.95
N LYS A 9 -45.12 -20.24 16.10
CA LYS A 9 -44.34 -21.34 16.70
C LYS A 9 -43.21 -21.82 15.79
N PHE A 10 -42.10 -22.20 16.43
CA PHE A 10 -41.08 -23.09 15.94
C PHE A 10 -41.63 -24.48 15.58
N LEU A 11 -41.21 -25.00 14.44
CA LEU A 11 -41.25 -26.45 14.13
C LEU A 11 -39.84 -26.87 13.74
N GLY A 12 -39.25 -27.66 14.61
CA GLY A 12 -37.98 -28.32 14.37
C GLY A 12 -38.17 -29.58 13.54
N LEU A 13 -37.25 -29.84 12.64
CA LEU A 13 -37.08 -31.14 12.02
C LEU A 13 -35.65 -31.60 12.22
N ARG A 14 -35.54 -32.65 13.02
CA ARG A 14 -34.35 -33.49 13.15
C ARG A 14 -34.27 -34.41 11.92
N SER A 15 -33.11 -34.59 11.36
CA SER A 15 -32.83 -35.68 10.47
C SER A 15 -31.57 -36.42 10.91
N THR A 16 -31.74 -37.69 10.99
CA THR A 16 -30.94 -38.77 11.51
C THR A 16 -29.88 -39.22 10.50
N TYR A 17 -28.72 -39.56 11.03
CA TYR A 17 -27.69 -40.39 10.34
C TYR A 17 -28.10 -41.83 10.27
N PRO A 18 -27.57 -42.63 9.33
CA PRO A 18 -27.07 -43.94 9.72
C PRO A 18 -25.58 -44.21 9.40
N ARG A 19 -25.05 -45.02 10.30
CA ARG A 19 -23.68 -45.55 10.33
C ARG A 19 -23.51 -46.79 9.43
N SER A 20 -22.27 -46.94 8.97
CA SER A 20 -21.44 -48.15 8.88
C SER A 20 -21.91 -49.36 8.09
N PHE A 21 -21.03 -49.86 7.21
CA PHE A 21 -20.70 -51.28 7.09
C PHE A 21 -19.22 -51.46 6.71
N SER A 22 -18.54 -52.29 7.50
CA SER A 22 -17.24 -52.88 7.29
C SER A 22 -17.44 -54.31 6.78
N VAL A 23 -16.50 -54.88 6.03
CA VAL A 23 -16.10 -56.33 5.92
C VAL A 23 -15.06 -56.41 4.81
N ALA A 24 -13.88 -56.71 5.03
CA ALA A 24 -13.07 -57.90 5.36
C ALA A 24 -12.35 -58.50 4.14
N ALA A 25 -11.12 -58.72 4.38
CA ALA A 25 -10.00 -59.41 3.81
C ALA A 25 -10.23 -60.70 3.01
N ASN A 26 -9.26 -60.94 2.11
CA ASN A 26 -8.59 -62.18 1.75
C ASN A 26 -7.80 -61.94 0.45
N GLY A 27 -6.57 -62.32 0.22
CA GLY A 27 -5.74 -63.41 0.62
C GLY A 27 -4.68 -63.52 -0.49
N SER A 28 -3.43 -63.71 -0.15
CA SER A 28 -2.26 -63.95 -1.01
C SER A 28 -2.36 -65.32 -1.74
N PRO A 29 -1.43 -65.80 -2.63
CA PRO A 29 0.03 -65.75 -2.47
C PRO A 29 0.93 -65.77 -3.74
N LEU A 30 2.23 -65.47 -3.52
CA LEU A 30 3.49 -66.03 -4.01
C LEU A 30 3.75 -66.32 -5.51
N SER A 31 4.84 -65.73 -6.01
CA SER A 31 6.03 -66.48 -6.57
C SER A 31 7.06 -65.39 -7.01
N SER A 32 8.22 -65.39 -6.56
CA SER A 32 9.51 -66.08 -6.58
C SER A 32 10.53 -65.43 -7.53
N LEU A 33 11.67 -65.12 -6.91
CA LEU A 33 13.05 -65.19 -7.40
C LEU A 33 13.57 -64.30 -8.53
N ALA A 34 14.44 -63.32 -8.15
CA ALA A 34 15.84 -63.37 -8.62
C ALA A 34 16.72 -62.35 -7.82
N ARG A 35 17.64 -62.92 -7.05
CA ARG A 35 18.79 -62.23 -6.46
C ARG A 35 19.73 -61.73 -7.55
N ARG A 36 20.16 -60.46 -7.50
CA ARG A 36 21.49 -60.05 -7.93
C ARG A 36 22.09 -59.08 -6.92
N GLN A 37 23.34 -59.37 -6.62
CA GLN A 37 24.18 -58.82 -5.58
C GLN A 37 24.54 -57.35 -5.80
N LEU A 38 24.68 -56.65 -4.67
CA LEU A 38 25.28 -55.33 -4.49
C LEU A 38 26.81 -55.40 -4.68
N PRO A 39 27.43 -54.26 -4.99
CA PRO A 39 28.65 -53.92 -4.26
C PRO A 39 28.42 -52.67 -3.36
N SER A 40 29.15 -52.72 -2.30
CA SER A 40 29.20 -51.88 -1.14
C SER A 40 29.79 -50.49 -1.36
N SER A 41 29.42 -49.60 -0.45
CA SER A 41 30.16 -48.49 0.11
C SER A 41 30.14 -47.13 -0.64
N GLY A 42 29.62 -46.18 0.07
CA GLY A 42 29.76 -44.74 -0.19
C GLY A 42 28.82 -43.93 0.71
N VAL A 43 29.21 -43.75 1.98
CA VAL A 43 28.55 -42.84 2.89
C VAL A 43 28.76 -41.44 2.36
N CYS A 44 27.75 -40.83 1.75
CA CYS A 44 27.75 -39.43 1.40
C CYS A 44 26.91 -38.68 2.45
N SER A 45 27.60 -38.03 3.37
CA SER A 45 27.00 -36.99 4.24
C SER A 45 26.43 -35.87 3.40
N PRO A 46 25.26 -35.31 3.75
CA PRO A 46 24.73 -34.15 3.06
C PRO A 46 25.61 -32.94 3.40
N VAL A 47 26.36 -32.47 2.41
CA VAL A 47 27.04 -31.17 2.45
C VAL A 47 25.95 -30.12 2.47
N VAL A 48 25.71 -29.53 3.63
CA VAL A 48 24.92 -28.31 3.79
C VAL A 48 25.72 -27.20 3.08
N ARG A 49 25.31 -26.84 1.87
CA ARG A 49 25.81 -25.62 1.21
C ARG A 49 25.33 -24.42 2.02
N PRO A 50 26.22 -23.51 2.44
CA PRO A 50 25.78 -22.25 3.01
C PRO A 50 25.03 -21.48 1.92
N LEU A 51 23.84 -21.00 2.28
CA LEU A 51 23.07 -20.05 1.47
C LEU A 51 23.98 -18.85 1.18
N LEU A 52 24.28 -18.66 -0.10
CA LEU A 52 24.98 -17.48 -0.62
C LEU A 52 24.27 -16.25 -0.07
N SER A 53 24.99 -15.49 0.74
CA SER A 53 24.62 -14.15 1.15
C SER A 53 24.49 -13.29 -0.11
N VAL A 54 23.26 -12.97 -0.51
CA VAL A 54 23.00 -11.94 -1.51
C VAL A 54 23.51 -10.64 -0.89
N PRO A 55 24.41 -9.88 -1.54
CA PRO A 55 24.83 -8.59 -1.03
C PRO A 55 23.62 -7.66 -1.07
N VAL A 56 23.08 -7.36 0.11
CA VAL A 56 22.11 -6.28 0.28
C VAL A 56 22.82 -4.99 -0.10
N GLN A 57 22.40 -4.39 -1.19
CA GLN A 57 22.86 -3.05 -1.56
C GLN A 57 22.48 -2.08 -0.42
N GLN A 58 23.47 -1.72 0.37
CA GLN A 58 23.37 -0.73 1.46
C GLN A 58 23.29 0.70 0.90
N ASN A 59 22.27 1.04 0.12
CA ASN A 59 22.24 2.34 -0.54
C ASN A 59 21.03 3.25 -0.24
N ALA A 60 20.09 2.87 0.62
CA ALA A 60 18.94 3.75 0.87
C ALA A 60 19.01 4.59 2.16
N ALA A 61 19.69 4.13 3.21
CA ALA A 61 19.67 4.81 4.52
C ALA A 61 20.81 5.82 4.74
N ARG A 62 21.84 5.85 3.87
CA ARG A 62 22.93 6.85 3.95
C ARG A 62 22.65 8.16 3.21
N ASN A 63 21.59 8.20 2.37
CA ASN A 63 21.31 9.37 1.53
C ASN A 63 20.58 10.52 2.20
N ALA A 64 20.19 10.42 3.47
CA ALA A 64 19.62 11.54 4.22
C ALA A 64 20.67 12.48 4.86
N SER A 65 21.96 12.17 4.78
CA SER A 65 23.02 12.91 5.52
C SER A 65 24.19 13.43 4.67
N THR A 66 24.19 13.29 3.34
CA THR A 66 25.25 13.86 2.50
C THR A 66 24.71 14.38 1.17
N ALA A 67 24.07 15.52 1.21
CA ALA A 67 23.58 16.23 0.02
C ALA A 67 24.67 17.13 -0.59
N THR A 68 25.84 16.59 -0.99
CA THR A 68 26.85 17.35 -1.75
C THR A 68 27.82 16.45 -2.50
N ALA A 69 27.34 15.44 -3.25
CA ALA A 69 28.25 14.61 -4.04
C ALA A 69 27.69 14.00 -5.33
N SER A 70 26.60 14.50 -5.89
CA SER A 70 26.28 14.25 -7.30
C SER A 70 25.61 15.50 -7.85
N GLY A 71 26.18 16.10 -8.90
CA GLY A 71 25.66 17.30 -9.56
C GLY A 71 24.34 17.07 -10.33
N VAL A 72 23.47 16.22 -9.81
CA VAL A 72 22.11 16.01 -10.33
C VAL A 72 21.20 17.06 -9.73
N GLU A 73 20.70 17.95 -10.56
CA GLU A 73 19.72 18.94 -10.16
C GLU A 73 18.41 18.22 -9.75
N LEU A 74 17.95 18.48 -8.52
CA LEU A 74 16.70 17.94 -8.01
C LEU A 74 15.50 18.62 -8.69
N LYS A 75 14.54 17.83 -9.12
CA LYS A 75 13.26 18.35 -9.62
C LYS A 75 12.52 19.10 -8.51
N ARG A 76 11.71 20.07 -8.89
CA ARG A 76 10.86 20.86 -8.00
C ARG A 76 9.40 20.57 -8.29
N THR A 77 8.59 20.50 -7.25
CA THR A 77 7.13 20.48 -7.39
C THR A 77 6.60 21.88 -7.67
N GLN A 78 5.34 21.98 -8.06
CA GLN A 78 4.66 23.25 -8.28
C GLN A 78 4.54 24.10 -6.99
N LEU A 79 4.70 23.48 -5.83
CA LEU A 79 4.64 24.16 -4.52
C LEU A 79 6.01 24.42 -3.91
N TYR A 80 7.11 24.17 -4.62
CA TYR A 80 8.47 24.32 -4.07
C TYR A 80 8.70 25.69 -3.40
N ASP A 81 8.36 26.77 -4.09
CA ASP A 81 8.55 28.12 -3.57
C ASP A 81 7.69 28.38 -2.32
N LEU A 82 6.45 27.89 -2.31
CA LEU A 82 5.58 27.94 -1.12
C LEU A 82 6.21 27.22 0.07
N HIS A 83 6.83 26.05 -0.16
CA HIS A 83 7.51 25.34 0.92
C HIS A 83 8.67 26.13 1.51
N VAL A 84 9.51 26.72 0.64
CA VAL A 84 10.64 27.56 1.08
C VAL A 84 10.15 28.79 1.85
N GLU A 85 9.14 29.51 1.33
CA GLU A 85 8.52 30.67 1.98
C GLU A 85 7.93 30.33 3.35
N ARG A 86 7.41 29.11 3.54
CA ARG A 86 6.85 28.62 4.80
C ARG A 86 7.89 27.99 5.72
N GLY A 87 9.18 28.16 5.44
CA GLY A 87 10.28 27.71 6.29
C GLY A 87 10.46 26.19 6.32
N ALA A 88 10.19 25.51 5.19
CA ALA A 88 10.40 24.07 5.09
C ALA A 88 11.89 23.73 5.07
N LYS A 89 12.28 22.70 5.81
CA LYS A 89 13.56 22.02 5.63
C LYS A 89 13.44 21.08 4.43
N MET A 90 14.02 21.51 3.30
CA MET A 90 14.00 20.73 2.07
C MET A 90 15.06 19.62 2.08
N VAL A 91 14.71 18.43 1.55
CA VAL A 91 15.59 17.27 1.43
C VAL A 91 15.39 16.57 0.08
N PRO A 92 16.42 15.88 -0.43
CA PRO A 92 16.27 15.00 -1.58
C PRO A 92 15.33 13.83 -1.25
N PHE A 93 14.33 13.60 -2.08
CA PHE A 93 13.43 12.46 -1.99
C PHE A 93 12.92 12.08 -3.38
N ALA A 94 13.17 10.84 -3.81
CA ALA A 94 12.74 10.31 -5.11
C ALA A 94 13.07 11.24 -6.31
N GLY A 95 14.26 11.85 -6.31
CA GLY A 95 14.71 12.78 -7.36
C GLY A 95 14.14 14.20 -7.28
N PHE A 96 13.33 14.49 -6.26
CA PHE A 96 12.75 15.80 -6.00
C PHE A 96 13.33 16.46 -4.75
N SER A 97 13.29 17.81 -4.69
CA SER A 97 13.50 18.55 -3.47
C SER A 97 12.16 18.67 -2.72
N MET A 98 12.02 17.96 -1.59
CA MET A 98 10.76 17.82 -0.86
C MET A 98 10.85 18.34 0.57
N PRO A 99 9.74 18.86 1.15
CA PRO A 99 9.72 19.33 2.53
C PRO A 99 9.76 18.14 3.51
N LEU A 100 10.80 18.06 4.34
CA LEU A 100 10.89 17.12 5.42
C LEU A 100 9.97 17.49 6.58
N GLN A 101 10.04 18.75 6.99
CA GLN A 101 9.24 19.36 8.07
C GLN A 101 9.27 20.89 7.92
N TYR A 102 8.38 21.57 8.61
CA TYR A 102 8.30 23.04 8.64
C TYR A 102 8.80 23.56 9.99
N SER A 103 9.18 24.85 10.02
CA SER A 103 9.78 25.47 11.21
C SER A 103 8.76 25.76 12.33
N ASP A 104 7.46 25.81 12.00
CA ASP A 104 6.38 26.16 12.92
C ASP A 104 5.91 24.99 13.80
N LEU A 105 6.16 23.73 13.38
CA LEU A 105 5.80 22.53 14.12
C LEU A 105 6.95 21.52 14.10
N SER A 106 7.23 20.90 15.23
CA SER A 106 8.06 19.71 15.28
C SER A 106 7.39 18.55 14.53
N HIS A 107 8.16 17.52 14.19
CA HIS A 107 7.63 16.31 13.57
C HIS A 107 6.47 15.68 14.38
N VAL A 108 6.59 15.62 15.70
CA VAL A 108 5.56 15.04 16.58
C VAL A 108 4.31 15.91 16.61
N GLU A 109 4.47 17.23 16.70
CA GLU A 109 3.35 18.17 16.67
C GLU A 109 2.62 18.14 15.32
N SER A 110 3.34 18.10 14.21
CA SER A 110 2.78 17.99 12.86
C SER A 110 2.01 16.66 12.68
N HIS A 111 2.53 15.55 13.22
CA HIS A 111 1.83 14.28 13.25
C HIS A 111 0.52 14.37 14.05
N ASN A 112 0.58 14.87 15.27
CA ASN A 112 -0.60 15.01 16.15
C ASN A 112 -1.62 15.97 15.56
N TRP A 113 -1.17 17.07 14.95
CA TRP A 113 -2.06 17.99 14.23
C TRP A 113 -2.87 17.27 13.15
N THR A 114 -2.23 16.39 12.39
CA THR A 114 -2.93 15.59 11.36
C THR A 114 -3.98 14.66 11.98
N ARG A 115 -3.70 14.09 13.17
CA ARG A 115 -4.64 13.22 13.89
C ARG A 115 -5.84 13.97 14.47
N GLU A 116 -5.68 15.25 14.83
CA GLU A 116 -6.65 16.07 15.53
C GLU A 116 -7.39 17.06 14.64
N LYS A 117 -6.75 17.55 13.59
CA LYS A 117 -7.23 18.60 12.69
C LYS A 117 -7.15 18.16 11.23
N ALA A 118 -6.43 18.89 10.40
CA ALA A 118 -6.10 18.49 9.05
C ALA A 118 -4.71 19.00 8.66
N SER A 119 -4.00 18.24 7.85
CA SER A 119 -2.74 18.63 7.25
C SER A 119 -2.80 18.56 5.74
N LEU A 120 -2.12 19.52 5.09
CA LEU A 120 -1.92 19.54 3.64
C LEU A 120 -0.51 19.04 3.33
N PHE A 121 -0.43 17.96 2.56
CA PHE A 121 0.80 17.37 2.05
C PHE A 121 0.92 17.64 0.56
N ASP A 122 2.08 18.10 0.12
CA ASP A 122 2.44 18.06 -1.29
C ASP A 122 2.90 16.66 -1.66
N VAL A 123 2.18 16.02 -2.55
CA VAL A 123 2.51 14.69 -3.10
C VAL A 123 2.62 14.75 -4.64
N SER A 124 2.89 15.94 -5.19
CA SER A 124 3.00 16.18 -6.62
C SER A 124 4.20 15.48 -7.28
N HIS A 125 5.15 14.96 -6.49
CA HIS A 125 6.22 14.10 -6.98
C HIS A 125 5.75 12.73 -7.44
N MET A 126 4.56 12.26 -6.99
CA MET A 126 3.96 11.00 -7.41
C MET A 126 3.60 11.04 -8.91
N VAL A 127 3.64 9.87 -9.56
CA VAL A 127 3.35 9.78 -10.98
C VAL A 127 1.88 9.51 -11.20
N GLN A 128 1.20 10.44 -11.87
CA GLN A 128 -0.22 10.35 -12.21
C GLN A 128 -0.37 9.84 -13.64
N HIS A 129 -1.25 8.87 -13.85
CA HIS A 129 -1.48 8.25 -15.14
C HIS A 129 -2.95 8.28 -15.52
N GLN A 130 -3.21 8.40 -16.82
CA GLN A 130 -4.53 8.15 -17.41
C GLN A 130 -4.42 7.10 -18.49
N LEU A 131 -5.24 6.05 -18.40
CA LEU A 131 -5.32 4.97 -19.36
C LEU A 131 -6.74 4.93 -19.95
N ARG A 132 -6.88 4.94 -21.26
CA ARG A 132 -8.14 4.96 -21.97
C ARG A 132 -8.16 3.98 -23.12
N GLY A 133 -9.33 3.51 -23.48
CA GLY A 133 -9.54 2.66 -24.65
C GLY A 133 -10.18 1.31 -24.32
N PRO A 134 -10.68 0.60 -25.33
CA PRO A 134 -11.44 -0.63 -25.13
C PRO A 134 -10.64 -1.78 -24.50
N ALA A 135 -9.32 -1.74 -24.57
CA ALA A 135 -8.45 -2.74 -23.93
C ALA A 135 -7.81 -2.27 -22.62
N ALA A 136 -8.12 -1.06 -22.12
CA ALA A 136 -7.55 -0.51 -20.90
C ALA A 136 -7.80 -1.40 -19.67
N LEU A 137 -9.03 -1.88 -19.50
CA LEU A 137 -9.37 -2.82 -18.42
C LEU A 137 -8.59 -4.13 -18.56
N GLN A 138 -8.46 -4.68 -19.76
CA GLN A 138 -7.74 -5.92 -20.00
C GLN A 138 -6.26 -5.77 -19.60
N LEU A 139 -5.62 -4.66 -19.97
CA LEU A 139 -4.25 -4.37 -19.57
C LEU A 139 -4.09 -4.34 -18.05
N LEU A 140 -4.90 -3.52 -17.37
CA LEU A 140 -4.80 -3.40 -15.92
C LEU A 140 -5.09 -4.71 -15.20
N MET A 141 -6.02 -5.52 -15.70
CA MET A 141 -6.27 -6.85 -15.14
C MET A 141 -5.15 -7.86 -15.45
N LYS A 142 -4.34 -7.69 -16.52
CA LYS A 142 -3.14 -8.48 -16.75
C LYS A 142 -2.05 -8.12 -15.75
N VAL A 143 -1.77 -6.84 -15.56
CA VAL A 143 -0.63 -6.38 -14.77
C VAL A 143 -0.90 -6.27 -13.27
N THR A 144 -2.17 -6.42 -12.83
CA THR A 144 -2.56 -6.33 -11.42
C THR A 144 -3.42 -7.50 -10.97
N PRO A 145 -3.43 -7.84 -9.66
CA PRO A 145 -4.20 -8.98 -9.14
C PRO A 145 -5.66 -8.62 -8.80
N SER A 146 -6.06 -7.35 -8.87
CA SER A 146 -7.35 -6.87 -8.38
C SER A 146 -8.49 -7.10 -9.38
N SER A 147 -9.73 -7.22 -8.90
CA SER A 147 -10.95 -7.41 -9.73
C SER A 147 -11.47 -6.06 -10.22
N LEU A 148 -10.73 -5.41 -11.12
CA LEU A 148 -11.03 -4.05 -11.58
C LEU A 148 -12.30 -3.97 -12.44
N ASP A 149 -12.71 -5.07 -13.06
CA ASP A 149 -13.97 -5.18 -13.77
C ASP A 149 -15.20 -5.04 -12.88
N LYS A 150 -15.05 -5.34 -11.58
CA LYS A 150 -16.10 -5.19 -10.56
C LYS A 150 -16.06 -3.85 -9.82
N LEU A 151 -15.04 -3.04 -10.09
CA LEU A 151 -14.93 -1.71 -9.50
C LEU A 151 -16.01 -0.81 -10.14
N ALA A 152 -16.81 -0.15 -9.33
CA ALA A 152 -17.81 0.79 -9.81
C ALA A 152 -17.13 2.03 -10.43
N ASP A 153 -17.81 2.71 -11.33
CA ASP A 153 -17.33 3.98 -11.87
C ASP A 153 -17.14 5.00 -10.74
N ASN A 154 -16.14 5.84 -10.86
CA ASN A 154 -15.71 6.81 -9.86
C ASN A 154 -15.30 6.16 -8.51
N SER A 155 -14.87 4.91 -8.54
CA SER A 155 -14.36 4.20 -7.38
C SER A 155 -12.90 3.80 -7.56
N SER A 156 -12.16 3.76 -6.45
CA SER A 156 -10.73 3.48 -6.39
C SER A 156 -10.44 2.24 -5.55
N THR A 157 -9.37 1.55 -5.88
CA THR A 157 -8.85 0.43 -5.09
C THR A 157 -7.32 0.50 -5.02
N LEU A 158 -6.77 0.11 -3.88
CA LEU A 158 -5.34 -0.20 -3.80
C LEU A 158 -5.07 -1.48 -4.58
N SER A 159 -3.99 -1.50 -5.33
CA SER A 159 -3.49 -2.65 -6.08
C SER A 159 -1.96 -2.64 -6.12
N CYS A 160 -1.37 -3.50 -6.91
CA CYS A 160 0.04 -3.49 -7.23
C CYS A 160 0.29 -3.96 -8.66
N LEU A 161 1.29 -3.39 -9.31
CA LEU A 161 1.85 -3.86 -10.55
C LEU A 161 2.71 -5.09 -10.26
N LEU A 162 2.61 -6.14 -11.05
CA LEU A 162 3.25 -7.43 -10.79
C LEU A 162 4.13 -7.88 -11.95
N GLU A 163 5.31 -8.40 -11.63
CA GLU A 163 6.16 -9.12 -12.59
C GLU A 163 5.52 -10.47 -12.98
N GLU A 164 5.53 -10.78 -14.27
CA GLU A 164 4.91 -12.00 -14.82
C GLU A 164 5.57 -13.27 -14.26
N GLY A 165 6.90 -13.35 -14.30
CA GLY A 165 7.64 -14.57 -13.97
C GLY A 165 7.79 -14.86 -12.48
N THR A 166 7.81 -13.83 -11.64
CA THR A 166 8.12 -13.94 -10.20
C THR A 166 6.93 -13.63 -9.30
N GLY A 167 5.94 -12.90 -9.81
CA GLY A 167 4.86 -12.34 -9.00
C GLY A 167 5.34 -11.26 -8.03
N GLY A 168 6.55 -10.74 -8.23
CA GLY A 168 7.14 -9.66 -7.44
C GLY A 168 6.40 -8.34 -7.65
N ILE A 169 6.34 -7.52 -6.61
CA ILE A 169 5.66 -6.22 -6.65
C ILE A 169 6.59 -5.21 -7.34
N VAL A 170 6.25 -4.81 -8.57
CA VAL A 170 6.94 -3.76 -9.33
C VAL A 170 6.74 -2.42 -8.64
N ASP A 171 5.48 -2.09 -8.33
CA ASP A 171 5.09 -0.95 -7.50
C ASP A 171 3.70 -1.15 -6.91
N ASP A 172 3.35 -0.43 -5.83
CA ASP A 172 1.97 -0.32 -5.36
C ASP A 172 1.29 0.89 -5.99
N THR A 173 -0.01 0.80 -6.22
CA THR A 173 -0.77 1.80 -6.96
C THR A 173 -2.20 1.91 -6.47
N VAL A 174 -2.77 3.11 -6.51
CA VAL A 174 -4.22 3.33 -6.33
C VAL A 174 -4.84 3.54 -7.70
N ILE A 175 -5.71 2.61 -8.10
CA ILE A 175 -6.38 2.64 -9.40
C ILE A 175 -7.83 3.09 -9.23
N THR A 176 -8.22 4.09 -9.99
CA THR A 176 -9.58 4.67 -10.03
C THR A 176 -10.20 4.38 -11.38
N ARG A 177 -11.38 3.78 -11.40
CA ARG A 177 -12.18 3.62 -12.60
C ARG A 177 -13.01 4.88 -12.81
N LEU A 178 -12.72 5.65 -13.84
CA LEU A 178 -13.47 6.87 -14.19
C LEU A 178 -14.70 6.57 -15.09
N GLY A 179 -14.71 5.41 -15.74
CA GLY A 179 -15.77 4.93 -16.62
C GLY A 179 -15.38 3.58 -17.21
N LYS A 180 -16.23 3.06 -18.10
CA LYS A 180 -16.06 1.71 -18.68
C LYS A 180 -14.65 1.45 -19.22
N ASP A 181 -14.11 2.39 -19.97
CA ASP A 181 -12.84 2.28 -20.71
C ASP A 181 -11.86 3.39 -20.32
N SER A 182 -11.98 3.94 -19.10
CA SER A 182 -11.15 5.04 -18.61
C SER A 182 -10.75 4.84 -17.16
N PHE A 183 -9.43 4.88 -16.92
CA PHE A 183 -8.82 4.69 -15.60
C PHE A 183 -7.82 5.81 -15.32
N TYR A 184 -7.81 6.25 -14.08
CA TYR A 184 -6.77 7.09 -13.50
C TYR A 184 -6.05 6.30 -12.43
N PHE A 185 -4.73 6.38 -12.37
CA PHE A 185 -3.99 5.72 -11.30
C PHE A 185 -2.70 6.48 -10.96
N VAL A 186 -2.19 6.22 -9.76
CA VAL A 186 -1.01 6.89 -9.21
C VAL A 186 0.01 5.84 -8.80
N THR A 187 1.29 6.02 -9.20
CA THR A 187 2.44 5.20 -8.80
C THR A 187 3.49 6.00 -8.05
N ASN A 188 4.45 5.33 -7.43
CA ASN A 188 5.43 5.95 -6.56
C ASN A 188 6.52 6.71 -7.35
N ALA A 189 6.85 7.91 -6.90
CA ALA A 189 7.89 8.75 -7.53
C ALA A 189 9.26 8.05 -7.62
N GLY A 190 9.61 7.26 -6.60
CA GLY A 190 10.88 6.52 -6.57
C GLY A 190 10.95 5.34 -7.54
N ARG A 191 9.84 5.02 -8.22
CA ARG A 191 9.74 3.94 -9.21
C ARG A 191 9.41 4.43 -10.62
N ARG A 192 9.39 5.76 -10.79
CA ARG A 192 8.94 6.37 -12.04
C ARG A 192 9.54 5.71 -13.29
N GLU A 193 10.84 5.58 -13.36
CA GLU A 193 11.50 5.06 -14.58
C GLU A 193 11.16 3.59 -14.83
N GLU A 194 11.17 2.78 -13.77
CA GLU A 194 10.84 1.36 -13.86
C GLU A 194 9.36 1.13 -14.18
N ASP A 195 8.46 1.90 -13.57
CA ASP A 195 7.03 1.81 -13.83
C ASP A 195 6.68 2.22 -15.26
N LEU A 196 7.27 3.32 -15.74
CA LEU A 196 7.08 3.77 -17.12
C LEU A 196 7.59 2.73 -18.12
N ALA A 197 8.78 2.16 -17.89
CA ALA A 197 9.33 1.11 -18.75
C ALA A 197 8.47 -0.17 -18.71
N PHE A 198 8.02 -0.59 -17.54
CA PHE A 198 7.13 -1.73 -17.36
C PHE A 198 5.80 -1.54 -18.08
N LEU A 199 5.11 -0.43 -17.84
CA LEU A 199 3.83 -0.13 -18.48
C LEU A 199 3.95 0.03 -19.99
N GLN A 200 5.01 0.68 -20.49
CA GLN A 200 5.25 0.84 -21.92
C GLN A 200 5.37 -0.52 -22.60
N LYS A 201 6.17 -1.44 -22.05
CA LYS A 201 6.31 -2.81 -22.56
C LYS A 201 4.96 -3.51 -22.66
N GLU A 202 4.19 -3.52 -21.59
CA GLU A 202 2.88 -4.19 -21.53
C GLU A 202 1.86 -3.58 -22.50
N ILE A 203 1.93 -2.25 -22.71
CA ILE A 203 1.10 -1.52 -23.67
C ILE A 203 1.50 -1.87 -25.10
N ASP A 204 2.79 -1.95 -25.41
CA ASP A 204 3.27 -2.27 -26.75
C ASP A 204 2.88 -3.70 -27.15
N GLU A 205 3.02 -4.66 -26.23
CA GLU A 205 2.55 -6.03 -26.42
C GLU A 205 1.02 -6.09 -26.68
N LEU A 206 0.26 -5.33 -25.91
CA LEU A 206 -1.19 -5.26 -26.08
C LEU A 206 -1.59 -4.63 -27.44
N LYS A 207 -0.92 -3.53 -27.83
CA LYS A 207 -1.14 -2.86 -29.13
C LYS A 207 -0.76 -3.74 -30.29
N ALA A 208 0.30 -4.52 -30.18
CA ALA A 208 0.69 -5.51 -31.21
C ALA A 208 -0.40 -6.58 -31.38
N ALA A 209 -1.03 -7.02 -30.30
CA ALA A 209 -2.07 -8.06 -30.32
C ALA A 209 -3.45 -7.55 -30.72
N LYS A 210 -3.82 -6.30 -30.36
CA LYS A 210 -5.18 -5.74 -30.47
C LYS A 210 -5.30 -4.56 -31.43
N GLY A 211 -4.21 -4.04 -31.93
CA GLY A 211 -4.14 -2.84 -32.78
C GLY A 211 -3.80 -1.55 -32.02
N ALA A 212 -3.23 -0.61 -32.74
CA ALA A 212 -2.66 0.63 -32.18
C ALA A 212 -3.65 1.47 -31.37
N ASN A 213 -4.93 1.46 -31.74
CA ASN A 213 -5.98 2.25 -31.09
C ASN A 213 -6.67 1.51 -29.92
N SER A 214 -6.17 0.33 -29.53
CA SER A 214 -6.76 -0.47 -28.44
C SER A 214 -6.66 0.19 -27.07
N VAL A 215 -5.59 0.98 -26.83
CA VAL A 215 -5.33 1.69 -25.58
C VAL A 215 -4.52 2.96 -25.85
N THR A 216 -4.85 4.02 -25.10
CA THR A 216 -4.08 5.27 -25.00
C THR A 216 -3.63 5.44 -23.56
N TRP A 217 -2.37 5.78 -23.34
CA TRP A 217 -1.79 6.02 -22.04
C TRP A 217 -1.10 7.38 -22.02
N ASP A 218 -1.45 8.18 -21.01
CA ASP A 218 -0.89 9.49 -20.77
C ASP A 218 -0.26 9.53 -19.37
N VAL A 219 0.96 10.02 -19.27
CA VAL A 219 1.58 10.43 -18.01
C VAL A 219 1.24 11.89 -17.77
N LEU A 220 0.58 12.19 -16.66
CA LEU A 220 0.01 13.50 -16.38
C LEU A 220 1.02 14.40 -15.63
N ASP A 221 2.16 14.70 -16.26
CA ASP A 221 3.22 15.55 -15.67
C ASP A 221 2.78 17.01 -15.50
N ASN A 222 1.72 17.40 -16.17
CA ASN A 222 1.05 18.70 -16.10
C ASN A 222 0.00 18.81 -14.99
N ARG A 223 0.11 17.98 -13.92
CA ARG A 223 -0.80 18.01 -12.79
C ARG A 223 -0.05 17.97 -11.47
N ALA A 224 -0.45 18.83 -10.54
CA ALA A 224 -0.05 18.70 -9.14
C ALA A 224 -0.97 17.71 -8.41
N LEU A 225 -0.49 17.14 -7.32
CA LEU A 225 -1.28 16.29 -6.43
C LEU A 225 -1.10 16.74 -4.99
N LEU A 226 -2.20 17.14 -4.35
CA LEU A 226 -2.22 17.57 -2.96
C LEU A 226 -3.04 16.59 -2.12
N ALA A 227 -2.57 16.25 -0.91
CA ALA A 227 -3.31 15.41 0.02
C ALA A 227 -3.72 16.23 1.25
N LEU A 228 -5.03 16.46 1.41
CA LEU A 228 -5.63 17.07 2.60
C LEU A 228 -6.13 15.95 3.51
N GLN A 229 -5.49 15.75 4.66
CA GLN A 229 -5.66 14.57 5.51
C GLN A 229 -5.94 14.97 6.96
N GLY A 230 -6.88 14.30 7.60
CA GLY A 230 -7.26 14.49 9.00
C GLY A 230 -8.77 14.67 9.19
N PRO A 231 -9.27 14.60 10.43
CA PRO A 231 -10.72 14.62 10.72
C PRO A 231 -11.42 15.91 10.27
N ALA A 232 -10.71 17.05 10.17
CA ALA A 232 -11.27 18.30 9.68
C ALA A 232 -11.24 18.43 8.14
N ALA A 233 -10.61 17.51 7.41
CA ALA A 233 -10.40 17.62 5.96
C ALA A 233 -11.73 17.78 5.19
N ALA A 234 -12.74 16.99 5.54
CA ALA A 234 -14.03 17.02 4.85
C ALA A 234 -14.76 18.35 5.05
N SER A 235 -14.83 18.88 6.28
CA SER A 235 -15.49 20.14 6.55
C SER A 235 -14.77 21.33 5.94
N VAL A 236 -13.43 21.32 5.94
CA VAL A 236 -12.62 22.35 5.30
C VAL A 236 -12.83 22.35 3.79
N LEU A 237 -12.68 21.20 3.13
CA LEU A 237 -12.83 21.11 1.68
C LEU A 237 -14.26 21.48 1.25
N GLN A 238 -15.27 20.99 1.97
CA GLN A 238 -16.70 21.28 1.71
C GLN A 238 -16.96 22.81 1.68
N SER A 239 -16.32 23.58 2.57
CA SER A 239 -16.54 25.03 2.65
C SER A 239 -16.02 25.82 1.45
N PHE A 240 -15.22 25.21 0.60
CA PHE A 240 -14.67 25.82 -0.61
C PHE A 240 -15.26 25.24 -1.91
N ILE A 241 -16.10 24.19 -1.84
CA ILE A 241 -16.68 23.63 -3.04
C ILE A 241 -17.59 24.65 -3.71
N HIS A 242 -17.34 24.88 -5.01
CA HIS A 242 -18.16 25.75 -5.81
C HIS A 242 -19.50 25.07 -6.13
N THR A 243 -20.59 25.75 -5.83
CA THR A 243 -21.95 25.30 -6.11
C THR A 243 -22.68 26.37 -6.95
N GLU A 244 -23.34 25.95 -8.02
CA GLU A 244 -24.23 26.80 -8.79
C GLU A 244 -25.63 26.71 -8.15
N GLY A 245 -25.83 27.38 -6.98
CA GLY A 245 -27.07 27.31 -6.21
C GLY A 245 -26.96 26.40 -5.00
N GLU A 246 -27.93 25.49 -4.79
CA GLU A 246 -27.97 24.58 -3.64
C GLU A 246 -26.93 23.45 -3.75
N ILE A 247 -26.49 22.91 -2.59
CA ILE A 247 -25.62 21.74 -2.53
C ILE A 247 -26.36 20.53 -3.11
N SER A 248 -25.83 19.98 -4.20
CA SER A 248 -26.33 18.73 -4.82
C SER A 248 -25.58 17.51 -4.26
N VAL A 249 -26.09 16.31 -4.57
CA VAL A 249 -25.39 15.05 -4.24
C VAL A 249 -23.95 15.04 -4.78
N ASP A 250 -23.72 15.67 -5.94
CA ASP A 250 -22.42 15.72 -6.57
C ASP A 250 -21.43 16.67 -5.87
N THR A 251 -21.92 17.67 -5.13
CA THR A 251 -21.12 18.65 -4.40
C THR A 251 -21.10 18.41 -2.89
N ASP A 252 -21.90 17.48 -2.36
CA ASP A 252 -21.93 17.09 -0.95
C ASP A 252 -20.92 15.97 -0.65
N LEU A 253 -19.84 16.32 0.04
CA LEU A 253 -18.80 15.35 0.46
C LEU A 253 -19.29 14.32 1.47
N SER A 254 -20.43 14.53 2.16
CA SER A 254 -21.01 13.53 3.05
C SER A 254 -21.50 12.30 2.29
N THR A 255 -21.74 12.41 0.99
CA THR A 255 -22.15 11.32 0.09
C THR A 255 -20.98 10.71 -0.70
N LEU A 256 -19.75 11.22 -0.53
CA LEU A 256 -18.53 10.68 -1.11
C LEU A 256 -17.82 9.83 -0.05
N TYR A 257 -17.69 8.54 -0.27
CA TYR A 257 -17.09 7.61 0.69
C TYR A 257 -15.63 7.28 0.34
N PHE A 258 -14.90 6.73 1.31
CA PHE A 258 -13.53 6.26 1.11
C PHE A 258 -13.43 5.32 -0.10
N GLY A 259 -12.44 5.58 -0.96
CA GLY A 259 -12.26 4.87 -2.22
C GLY A 259 -13.17 5.37 -3.35
N GLN A 260 -13.78 6.54 -3.23
CA GLN A 260 -14.54 7.17 -4.31
C GLN A 260 -13.91 8.49 -4.74
N CYS A 261 -14.21 8.94 -5.94
CA CYS A 261 -13.77 10.24 -6.45
C CYS A 261 -14.91 11.02 -7.08
N ARG A 262 -14.69 12.34 -7.19
CA ARG A 262 -15.56 13.26 -7.95
C ARG A 262 -14.72 14.31 -8.66
N SER A 263 -15.27 14.81 -9.75
CA SER A 263 -14.74 15.97 -10.45
C SER A 263 -15.44 17.22 -9.92
N LEU A 264 -14.74 18.00 -9.09
CA LEU A 264 -15.27 19.16 -8.37
C LEU A 264 -14.58 20.45 -8.80
N ARG A 265 -15.19 21.58 -8.47
CA ARG A 265 -14.60 22.93 -8.58
C ARG A 265 -14.54 23.54 -7.18
N LEU A 266 -13.54 24.36 -6.94
CA LEU A 266 -13.43 25.17 -5.72
C LEU A 266 -13.64 26.63 -6.05
N THR A 267 -14.20 27.40 -5.13
CA THR A 267 -14.33 28.85 -5.24
C THR A 267 -13.07 29.51 -4.70
N LEU A 268 -12.33 30.19 -5.56
CA LEU A 268 -11.14 30.95 -5.20
C LEU A 268 -11.50 32.25 -4.46
N PRO A 269 -10.53 32.92 -3.78
CA PRO A 269 -10.80 34.14 -3.03
C PRO A 269 -11.38 35.29 -3.86
N ASP A 270 -11.14 35.33 -5.18
CA ASP A 270 -11.71 36.27 -6.11
C ASP A 270 -13.16 35.94 -6.55
N GLY A 271 -13.75 34.91 -5.98
CA GLY A 271 -15.10 34.42 -6.27
C GLY A 271 -15.21 33.54 -7.51
N LYS A 272 -14.12 33.32 -8.25
CA LYS A 272 -14.15 32.49 -9.47
C LYS A 272 -14.00 31.00 -9.15
N PRO A 273 -14.67 30.13 -9.91
CA PRO A 273 -14.47 28.71 -9.80
C PRO A 273 -13.14 28.27 -10.44
N THR A 274 -12.48 27.31 -9.83
CA THR A 274 -11.36 26.60 -10.47
C THR A 274 -11.83 25.82 -11.70
N PRO A 275 -10.92 25.40 -12.60
CA PRO A 275 -11.18 24.25 -13.47
C PRO A 275 -11.63 23.03 -12.65
N ARG A 276 -12.13 22.00 -13.32
CA ARG A 276 -12.51 20.74 -12.62
C ARG A 276 -11.28 20.04 -12.08
N LEU A 277 -11.27 19.76 -10.78
CA LEU A 277 -10.26 19.01 -10.05
C LEU A 277 -10.76 17.59 -9.82
N LEU A 278 -9.90 16.59 -9.98
CA LEU A 278 -10.24 15.23 -9.57
C LEU A 278 -9.96 15.10 -8.06
N VAL A 279 -11.01 14.94 -7.29
CA VAL A 279 -10.96 14.81 -5.82
C VAL A 279 -11.30 13.38 -5.45
N SER A 280 -10.31 12.64 -4.94
CA SER A 280 -10.44 11.25 -4.48
C SER A 280 -10.44 11.22 -2.95
N ARG A 281 -11.41 10.55 -2.31
CA ARG A 281 -11.40 10.34 -0.86
C ARG A 281 -10.51 9.16 -0.53
N THR A 282 -9.23 9.43 -0.53
CA THR A 282 -8.12 8.48 -0.34
C THR A 282 -7.02 9.14 0.49
N GLY A 283 -6.02 8.36 0.92
CA GLY A 283 -4.88 8.91 1.63
C GLY A 283 -3.96 7.85 2.23
N TYR A 284 -2.85 8.32 2.80
CA TYR A 284 -1.74 7.50 3.30
C TYR A 284 -1.43 7.79 4.79
N THR A 285 -2.45 8.12 5.56
CA THR A 285 -2.31 8.54 6.96
C THR A 285 -3.09 7.70 7.95
N GLY A 286 -4.07 6.92 7.47
CA GLY A 286 -5.05 6.25 8.31
C GLY A 286 -6.18 7.15 8.80
N GLU A 287 -6.11 8.47 8.54
CA GLU A 287 -7.21 9.39 8.77
C GLU A 287 -8.09 9.52 7.53
N ASP A 288 -9.26 10.12 7.70
CA ASP A 288 -10.08 10.57 6.59
C ASP A 288 -9.38 11.71 5.83
N GLY A 289 -9.64 11.82 4.54
CA GLY A 289 -9.03 12.87 3.75
C GLY A 289 -9.20 12.68 2.25
N PHE A 290 -8.58 13.61 1.49
CA PHE A 290 -8.72 13.70 0.05
C PHE A 290 -7.38 13.88 -0.62
N GLU A 291 -7.22 13.27 -1.78
CA GLU A 291 -6.16 13.55 -2.73
C GLU A 291 -6.78 14.34 -3.90
N ILE A 292 -6.20 15.50 -4.19
CA ILE A 292 -6.72 16.49 -5.12
C ILE A 292 -5.73 16.62 -6.28
N SER A 293 -6.11 16.12 -7.46
CA SER A 293 -5.32 16.25 -8.69
C SER A 293 -5.71 17.53 -9.43
N ILE A 294 -4.76 18.41 -9.62
CA ILE A 294 -4.93 19.80 -10.06
C ILE A 294 -4.23 20.00 -11.40
N PRO A 295 -4.94 20.34 -12.51
CA PRO A 295 -4.29 20.64 -13.79
C PRO A 295 -3.50 21.95 -13.72
N THR A 296 -2.41 22.02 -14.51
CA THR A 296 -1.51 23.20 -14.56
C THR A 296 -1.40 23.81 -15.95
N ASP A 297 -2.06 23.21 -16.97
CA ASP A 297 -1.93 23.63 -18.37
C ASP A 297 -2.33 25.09 -18.61
N ASP A 298 -3.53 25.46 -18.18
CA ASP A 298 -4.08 26.80 -18.41
C ASP A 298 -3.66 27.79 -17.32
N VAL A 299 -3.42 27.31 -16.11
CA VAL A 299 -3.09 28.14 -14.93
C VAL A 299 -1.98 27.46 -14.13
N PRO A 300 -0.70 27.69 -14.46
CA PRO A 300 0.43 27.07 -13.76
C PRO A 300 0.48 27.37 -12.24
N THR A 301 -0.11 28.49 -11.82
CA THR A 301 -0.20 28.90 -10.41
C THR A 301 -1.37 28.28 -9.65
N LEU A 302 -2.25 27.54 -10.31
CA LEU A 302 -3.46 26.97 -9.70
C LEU A 302 -3.16 26.06 -8.50
N PRO A 303 -2.13 25.18 -8.51
CA PRO A 303 -1.79 24.38 -7.35
C PRO A 303 -1.48 25.21 -6.11
N ARG A 304 -0.74 26.31 -6.29
CA ARG A 304 -0.43 27.26 -5.21
C ARG A 304 -1.70 27.95 -4.71
N GLN A 305 -2.56 28.42 -5.62
CA GLN A 305 -3.83 29.08 -5.25
C GLN A 305 -4.74 28.14 -4.44
N VAL A 306 -4.83 26.86 -4.84
CA VAL A 306 -5.61 25.85 -4.10
C VAL A 306 -4.96 25.56 -2.75
N ALA A 307 -3.63 25.45 -2.68
CA ALA A 307 -2.93 25.23 -1.41
C ALA A 307 -3.15 26.41 -0.44
N GLU A 308 -3.00 27.64 -0.90
CA GLU A 308 -3.22 28.84 -0.10
C GLU A 308 -4.69 28.99 0.33
N LEU A 309 -5.65 28.61 -0.54
CA LEU A 309 -7.07 28.56 -0.20
C LEU A 309 -7.32 27.60 0.98
N LEU A 310 -6.80 26.38 0.93
CA LEU A 310 -6.95 25.41 2.03
C LEU A 310 -6.24 25.88 3.30
N LEU A 311 -5.08 26.50 3.19
CA LEU A 311 -4.30 27.06 4.30
C LEU A 311 -4.88 28.38 4.86
N SER A 312 -5.90 28.96 4.23
CA SER A 312 -6.60 30.15 4.73
C SER A 312 -7.38 29.90 6.04
N LYS A 313 -7.45 28.64 6.49
CA LYS A 313 -8.01 28.20 7.78
C LYS A 313 -6.91 27.69 8.72
N PRO A 314 -6.01 28.56 9.25
CA PRO A 314 -4.79 28.13 9.96
C PRO A 314 -5.09 27.37 11.27
N ASP A 315 -6.27 27.54 11.87
CA ASP A 315 -6.70 26.79 13.06
C ASP A 315 -7.14 25.37 12.73
N GLN A 316 -7.31 25.03 11.46
CA GLN A 316 -7.77 23.72 10.99
C GLN A 316 -6.76 23.04 10.07
N VAL A 317 -6.02 23.77 9.23
CA VAL A 317 -5.11 23.22 8.23
C VAL A 317 -3.72 23.78 8.38
N ARG A 318 -2.72 22.92 8.43
CA ARG A 318 -1.29 23.25 8.36
C ARG A 318 -0.56 22.40 7.33
N LEU A 319 0.56 22.88 6.84
CA LEU A 319 1.44 22.09 5.99
C LEU A 319 2.11 20.98 6.80
N ALA A 320 2.25 19.80 6.22
CA ALA A 320 2.98 18.69 6.80
C ALA A 320 3.96 18.09 5.78
N GLY A 321 5.13 17.69 6.27
CA GLY A 321 6.22 17.16 5.44
C GLY A 321 6.38 15.64 5.55
N LEU A 322 7.45 15.13 4.90
CA LEU A 322 7.75 13.70 4.81
C LEU A 322 7.92 13.04 6.18
N ALA A 323 8.44 13.75 7.21
CA ALA A 323 8.61 13.17 8.54
C ALA A 323 7.29 12.79 9.20
N ALA A 324 6.28 13.67 9.13
CA ALA A 324 4.94 13.37 9.63
C ALA A 324 4.25 12.30 8.75
N ARG A 325 4.40 12.37 7.42
CA ARG A 325 3.86 11.37 6.49
C ARG A 325 4.37 9.96 6.83
N ASP A 326 5.67 9.79 7.13
CA ASP A 326 6.25 8.48 7.45
C ASP A 326 5.72 7.92 8.78
N SER A 327 5.61 8.74 9.83
CA SER A 327 5.07 8.26 11.10
C SER A 327 3.56 7.93 11.02
N LEU A 328 2.79 8.71 10.28
CA LEU A 328 1.36 8.47 10.07
C LEU A 328 1.10 7.16 9.30
N ARG A 329 1.79 6.96 8.18
CA ARG A 329 1.63 5.75 7.36
C ARG A 329 2.04 4.49 8.12
N LEU A 330 3.15 4.55 8.91
CA LEU A 330 3.63 3.41 9.67
C LEU A 330 2.61 2.99 10.72
N GLU A 331 2.06 3.94 11.49
CA GLU A 331 0.99 3.67 12.46
C GLU A 331 -0.25 3.03 11.80
N ALA A 332 -0.59 3.48 10.60
CA ALA A 332 -1.68 2.94 9.79
C ALA A 332 -1.38 1.58 9.15
N GLY A 333 -0.17 1.04 9.32
CA GLY A 333 0.23 -0.26 8.76
C GLY A 333 0.47 -0.28 7.26
N MET A 334 0.66 0.90 6.62
CA MET A 334 0.85 1.05 5.19
C MET A 334 2.31 0.88 4.79
N CYS A 335 2.55 0.14 3.71
CA CYS A 335 3.89 -0.11 3.18
C CYS A 335 4.49 1.15 2.55
N LEU A 336 5.81 1.27 2.62
CA LEU A 336 6.60 2.18 1.80
C LEU A 336 7.38 1.35 0.78
N TYR A 337 7.17 1.63 -0.51
CA TYR A 337 7.94 0.95 -1.56
C TYR A 337 9.45 1.24 -1.43
N GLY A 338 10.25 0.24 -1.69
CA GLY A 338 11.70 0.28 -1.54
C GLY A 338 12.19 -0.13 -0.15
N GLN A 339 11.33 -0.03 0.88
CA GLN A 339 11.62 -0.49 2.25
C GLN A 339 10.79 -1.71 2.62
N ASP A 340 9.46 -1.58 2.65
CA ASP A 340 8.54 -2.63 3.11
C ASP A 340 8.11 -3.59 2.00
N ILE A 341 8.15 -3.15 0.77
CA ILE A 341 7.85 -3.95 -0.43
C ILE A 341 8.83 -3.61 -1.57
N THR A 342 9.19 -4.61 -2.34
CA THR A 342 10.07 -4.54 -3.51
C THR A 342 9.72 -5.65 -4.49
N THR A 343 10.39 -5.73 -5.62
CA THR A 343 10.25 -6.83 -6.61
C THR A 343 10.58 -8.22 -6.04
N SER A 344 11.28 -8.31 -4.90
CA SER A 344 11.55 -9.59 -4.23
C SER A 344 10.38 -10.10 -3.37
N HIS A 345 9.31 -9.32 -3.22
CA HIS A 345 8.17 -9.65 -2.40
C HIS A 345 6.91 -9.85 -3.24
N THR A 346 6.23 -10.97 -3.04
CA THR A 346 4.89 -11.18 -3.58
C THR A 346 3.82 -10.57 -2.67
N PRO A 347 2.61 -10.27 -3.14
CA PRO A 347 1.53 -9.78 -2.29
C PRO A 347 1.24 -10.65 -1.06
N PRO A 348 1.21 -12.01 -1.14
CA PRO A 348 1.05 -12.85 0.05
C PRO A 348 2.20 -12.73 1.05
N MET A 349 3.46 -12.65 0.61
CA MET A 349 4.62 -12.40 1.49
C MET A 349 4.50 -11.07 2.21
N ALA A 350 4.09 -10.04 1.49
CA ALA A 350 3.90 -8.68 2.01
C ALA A 350 2.65 -8.51 2.89
N SER A 351 1.89 -9.59 3.19
CA SER A 351 0.60 -9.53 3.88
C SER A 351 -0.43 -8.67 3.13
N LEU A 352 -0.28 -8.56 1.81
CA LEU A 352 -1.15 -7.87 0.86
C LEU A 352 -1.95 -8.84 -0.01
N GLY A 353 -2.03 -10.12 0.37
CA GLY A 353 -2.78 -11.13 -0.37
C GLY A 353 -4.27 -10.77 -0.59
N TRP A 354 -4.82 -9.88 0.22
CA TRP A 354 -6.18 -9.36 0.06
C TRP A 354 -6.37 -8.51 -1.21
N LEU A 355 -5.30 -7.99 -1.83
CA LEU A 355 -5.33 -7.29 -3.12
C LEU A 355 -5.75 -8.22 -4.27
N VAL A 356 -5.49 -9.51 -4.15
CA VAL A 356 -5.94 -10.50 -5.14
C VAL A 356 -7.45 -10.64 -5.03
N GLY A 357 -8.17 -10.33 -6.09
CA GLY A 357 -9.62 -10.44 -6.13
C GLY A 357 -10.09 -11.85 -5.75
N LYS A 358 -11.15 -11.98 -4.95
CA LYS A 358 -11.65 -13.29 -4.52
C LYS A 358 -11.99 -14.22 -5.70
N ASP A 359 -12.56 -13.67 -6.75
CA ASP A 359 -12.91 -14.34 -8.00
C ASP A 359 -11.70 -14.61 -8.91
N ARG A 360 -10.53 -14.11 -8.54
CA ARG A 360 -9.27 -14.33 -9.25
C ARG A 360 -8.35 -15.35 -8.55
N ARG A 361 -8.85 -15.99 -7.49
CA ARG A 361 -8.11 -16.99 -6.68
C ARG A 361 -8.44 -18.44 -7.02
N GLY A 362 -9.42 -18.65 -7.90
CA GLY A 362 -9.86 -19.99 -8.31
C GLY A 362 -9.09 -20.54 -9.51
N ASP A 363 -9.53 -21.70 -9.97
CA ASP A 363 -8.94 -22.43 -11.09
C ASP A 363 -9.47 -21.98 -12.46
N ASP A 364 -10.33 -20.95 -12.53
CA ASP A 364 -10.80 -20.39 -13.79
C ASP A 364 -9.66 -19.61 -14.49
N PRO A 365 -9.09 -20.14 -15.60
CA PRO A 365 -7.99 -19.50 -16.30
C PRO A 365 -8.32 -18.11 -16.82
N ALA A 366 -9.59 -17.84 -17.10
CA ALA A 366 -10.04 -16.52 -17.58
C ALA A 366 -9.96 -15.47 -16.45
N ARG A 367 -10.11 -15.89 -15.19
CA ARG A 367 -10.07 -15.01 -14.02
C ARG A 367 -8.70 -14.99 -13.32
N ALA A 368 -8.05 -16.12 -13.24
CA ALA A 368 -6.74 -16.31 -12.61
C ALA A 368 -5.56 -15.84 -13.51
N ASN A 369 -5.85 -15.20 -14.64
CA ASN A 369 -4.86 -14.74 -15.62
C ASN A 369 -4.37 -13.33 -15.30
N PHE A 370 -3.36 -13.23 -14.44
CA PHE A 370 -2.63 -11.99 -14.14
C PHE A 370 -1.14 -12.28 -13.93
N ASN A 371 -0.30 -11.28 -14.10
CA ASN A 371 1.14 -11.41 -13.93
C ASN A 371 1.48 -12.03 -12.57
N GLY A 372 2.31 -13.08 -12.56
CA GLY A 372 2.71 -13.80 -11.36
C GLY A 372 1.65 -14.72 -10.72
N ALA A 373 0.49 -14.93 -11.37
CA ALA A 373 -0.59 -15.77 -10.81
C ALA A 373 -0.12 -17.18 -10.45
N SER A 374 0.74 -17.80 -11.29
CA SER A 374 1.30 -19.15 -11.06
C SER A 374 2.11 -19.26 -9.76
N ILE A 375 2.66 -18.16 -9.26
CA ILE A 375 3.41 -18.10 -8.00
C ILE A 375 2.48 -17.66 -6.84
N ILE A 376 1.65 -16.66 -7.08
CA ILE A 376 0.83 -16.04 -6.05
C ILE A 376 -0.32 -16.93 -5.59
N LEU A 377 -0.99 -17.62 -6.49
CA LEU A 377 -2.15 -18.44 -6.16
C LEU A 377 -1.80 -19.63 -5.25
N PRO A 378 -0.72 -20.41 -5.50
CA PRO A 378 -0.27 -21.44 -4.55
C PRO A 378 0.11 -20.87 -3.17
N GLN A 379 0.71 -19.67 -3.12
CA GLN A 379 1.05 -19.01 -1.87
C GLN A 379 -0.20 -18.61 -1.07
N LEU A 380 -1.29 -18.23 -1.72
CA LEU A 380 -2.57 -17.94 -1.06
C LEU A 380 -3.27 -19.22 -0.59
N ALA A 381 -3.20 -20.30 -1.37
CA ALA A 381 -3.85 -21.58 -1.05
C ALA A 381 -3.16 -22.30 0.13
N SER A 382 -1.84 -22.24 0.21
CA SER A 382 -1.04 -22.97 1.22
C SER A 382 0.07 -22.12 1.83
N PRO A 383 -0.26 -21.02 2.53
CA PRO A 383 0.74 -20.05 2.96
C PRO A 383 1.81 -20.62 3.91
N SER A 384 1.46 -21.64 4.71
CA SER A 384 2.39 -22.21 5.70
C SER A 384 3.50 -23.03 5.08
N SER A 385 3.28 -23.60 3.88
CA SER A 385 4.25 -24.44 3.15
C SER A 385 4.96 -23.69 2.04
N THR A 386 4.38 -22.59 1.53
CA THR A 386 4.86 -21.90 0.33
C THR A 386 5.53 -20.56 0.61
N LEU A 387 5.24 -19.92 1.74
CA LEU A 387 5.84 -18.64 2.11
C LEU A 387 7.04 -18.83 3.03
N PRO A 388 8.27 -18.48 2.60
CA PRO A 388 9.45 -18.60 3.46
C PRO A 388 9.43 -17.56 4.59
N GLN A 389 8.85 -16.40 4.34
CA GLN A 389 8.76 -15.27 5.27
C GLN A 389 7.47 -14.49 5.07
N ARG A 390 7.13 -13.66 6.06
CA ARG A 390 5.94 -12.80 6.03
C ARG A 390 6.24 -11.44 6.63
N ARG A 391 5.63 -10.41 6.07
CA ARG A 391 5.62 -9.08 6.69
C ARG A 391 4.78 -9.08 7.95
N ILE A 392 5.36 -8.51 9.01
CA ILE A 392 4.76 -8.39 10.35
C ILE A 392 4.91 -6.98 10.89
N GLY A 393 4.10 -6.67 11.91
CA GLY A 393 4.33 -5.55 12.82
C GLY A 393 5.03 -6.01 14.09
N LEU A 394 5.85 -5.13 14.67
CA LEU A 394 6.54 -5.33 15.92
C LEU A 394 6.28 -4.16 16.87
N THR A 395 6.00 -4.45 18.13
CA THR A 395 6.11 -3.50 19.24
C THR A 395 7.37 -3.84 20.00
N ILE A 396 8.26 -2.86 20.16
CA ILE A 396 9.61 -3.06 20.69
C ILE A 396 9.73 -2.34 22.04
N GLU A 397 10.44 -2.92 22.99
CA GLU A 397 10.66 -2.32 24.30
C GLU A 397 11.29 -0.92 24.21
N LYS A 398 11.13 -0.11 25.27
CA LYS A 398 11.65 1.25 25.35
C LYS A 398 13.17 1.31 25.09
N GLY A 399 13.57 2.33 24.34
CA GLY A 399 14.97 2.60 24.00
C GLY A 399 15.11 3.23 22.63
N ALA A 400 16.29 3.09 22.02
CA ALA A 400 16.50 3.52 20.64
C ALA A 400 15.57 2.74 19.69
N PRO A 401 14.91 3.40 18.71
CA PRO A 401 14.05 2.72 17.76
C PRO A 401 14.86 1.80 16.84
N ALA A 402 14.28 0.68 16.48
CA ALA A 402 14.77 -0.14 15.37
C ALA A 402 14.56 0.62 14.06
N ARG A 403 15.53 0.55 13.17
CA ARG A 403 15.49 1.15 11.84
C ARG A 403 15.63 0.05 10.81
N GLU A 404 15.45 0.39 9.55
CA GLU A 404 15.72 -0.48 8.41
C GLU A 404 17.06 -1.23 8.59
N GLY A 405 17.05 -2.53 8.28
CA GLY A 405 18.22 -3.41 8.41
C GLY A 405 18.46 -3.95 9.82
N ALA A 406 17.71 -3.53 10.85
CA ALA A 406 17.84 -4.12 12.18
C ALA A 406 17.45 -5.60 12.16
N VAL A 407 18.32 -6.46 12.70
CA VAL A 407 18.15 -7.91 12.64
C VAL A 407 17.13 -8.37 13.67
N ILE A 408 16.18 -9.21 13.24
CA ILE A 408 15.24 -9.90 14.14
C ILE A 408 15.82 -11.29 14.45
N VAL A 409 15.88 -11.65 15.74
CA VAL A 409 16.51 -12.89 16.22
C VAL A 409 15.56 -13.71 17.07
N ASP A 410 15.80 -15.02 17.12
CA ASP A 410 15.08 -15.96 17.97
C ASP A 410 15.56 -15.79 19.43
N LEU A 411 14.62 -15.56 20.36
CA LEU A 411 14.96 -15.48 21.79
C LEU A 411 15.19 -16.85 22.43
N ALA A 412 14.67 -17.93 21.83
CA ALA A 412 14.78 -19.28 22.37
C ALA A 412 16.25 -19.78 22.44
N ASP A 413 17.09 -19.27 21.53
CA ASP A 413 18.53 -19.61 21.49
C ASP A 413 19.44 -18.51 22.04
N GLY A 414 18.86 -17.53 22.75
CA GLY A 414 19.55 -16.39 23.30
C GLY A 414 19.91 -15.32 22.25
N GLY A 415 19.19 -15.27 21.14
CA GLY A 415 19.37 -14.25 20.09
C GLY A 415 20.49 -14.56 19.10
N LYS A 416 20.87 -15.82 18.94
CA LYS A 416 21.95 -16.24 18.03
C LYS A 416 21.46 -16.42 16.59
N THR A 417 20.25 -16.93 16.40
CA THR A 417 19.70 -17.21 15.08
C THR A 417 18.92 -16.00 14.55
N GLN A 418 19.35 -15.51 13.40
CA GLN A 418 18.57 -14.51 12.65
C GLN A 418 17.32 -15.18 12.07
N ILE A 419 16.17 -14.59 12.34
CA ILE A 419 14.86 -15.05 11.84
C ILE A 419 14.14 -14.00 10.98
N GLY A 420 14.71 -12.80 10.86
CA GLY A 420 14.10 -11.73 10.07
C GLY A 420 14.89 -10.45 10.04
N VAL A 421 14.28 -9.43 9.40
CA VAL A 421 14.85 -8.08 9.27
C VAL A 421 13.75 -7.04 9.37
N VAL A 422 14.01 -5.94 10.06
CA VAL A 422 13.16 -4.74 10.12
C VAL A 422 13.29 -3.97 8.80
N THR A 423 12.17 -3.55 8.24
CA THR A 423 12.11 -2.73 7.02
C THR A 423 11.82 -1.26 7.30
N SER A 424 10.95 -0.99 8.28
CA SER A 424 10.59 0.36 8.71
C SER A 424 10.41 0.39 10.22
N GLY A 425 10.74 1.49 10.88
CA GLY A 425 10.48 1.59 12.31
C GLY A 425 10.80 2.96 12.89
N LEU A 426 9.96 3.38 13.84
CA LEU A 426 10.09 4.66 14.54
C LEU A 426 9.31 4.64 15.87
N PRO A 427 9.55 5.64 16.75
CA PRO A 427 8.67 5.87 17.90
C PRO A 427 7.33 6.44 17.41
N SER A 428 6.22 5.80 17.79
CA SER A 428 4.87 6.24 17.41
C SER A 428 4.44 7.44 18.26
N PRO A 429 4.17 8.61 17.67
CA PRO A 429 3.66 9.76 18.42
C PRO A 429 2.30 9.49 19.06
N SER A 430 1.38 8.84 18.34
CA SER A 430 0.04 8.51 18.85
C SER A 430 0.05 7.53 20.02
N LEU A 431 1.10 6.70 20.15
CA LEU A 431 1.25 5.71 21.21
C LEU A 431 2.28 6.14 22.29
N GLY A 432 2.41 7.45 22.50
CA GLY A 432 3.29 8.00 23.55
C GLY A 432 4.77 7.65 23.37
N GLY A 433 5.24 7.56 22.14
CA GLY A 433 6.64 7.24 21.82
C GLY A 433 6.98 5.75 21.87
N THR A 434 6.00 4.87 21.89
CA THR A 434 6.20 3.42 21.77
C THR A 434 6.90 3.10 20.45
N ASN A 435 7.99 2.33 20.52
CA ASN A 435 8.70 1.90 19.31
C ASN A 435 7.90 0.86 18.55
N ILE A 436 7.53 1.18 17.33
CA ILE A 436 6.86 0.28 16.38
C ILE A 436 7.74 0.05 15.16
N ALA A 437 7.63 -1.11 14.56
CA ALA A 437 8.38 -1.44 13.35
C ALA A 437 7.63 -2.43 12.46
N MET A 438 7.84 -2.34 11.15
CA MET A 438 7.54 -3.40 10.19
C MET A 438 8.80 -4.18 9.87
N GLY A 439 8.63 -5.42 9.46
CA GLY A 439 9.73 -6.24 8.98
C GLY A 439 9.24 -7.56 8.41
N TYR A 440 10.16 -8.32 7.85
CA TYR A 440 9.91 -9.69 7.40
C TYR A 440 10.50 -10.68 8.39
N ILE A 441 9.71 -11.70 8.69
CA ILE A 441 10.11 -12.76 9.60
C ILE A 441 9.85 -14.13 8.99
N ARG A 442 10.72 -15.09 9.26
CA ARG A 442 10.58 -16.50 8.84
C ARG A 442 9.20 -17.05 9.24
N THR A 443 8.57 -17.77 8.34
CA THR A 443 7.30 -18.45 8.61
C THR A 443 7.47 -19.40 9.82
N GLY A 444 6.48 -19.38 10.71
CA GLY A 444 6.54 -20.01 12.03
C GLY A 444 6.62 -18.99 13.18
N PHE A 445 7.34 -17.88 13.01
CA PHE A 445 7.48 -16.82 14.02
C PHE A 445 6.51 -15.65 13.85
N HIS A 446 5.69 -15.62 12.81
CA HIS A 446 4.85 -14.49 12.40
C HIS A 446 3.53 -14.34 13.20
N LYS A 447 3.24 -15.23 14.13
CA LYS A 447 1.96 -15.19 14.88
C LYS A 447 1.95 -14.01 15.85
N LYS A 448 0.82 -13.28 15.92
CA LYS A 448 0.62 -12.22 16.90
C LYS A 448 0.89 -12.73 18.33
N GLY A 449 1.64 -11.98 19.10
CA GLY A 449 2.04 -12.33 20.47
C GLY A 449 3.35 -13.11 20.56
N THR A 450 3.95 -13.53 19.43
CA THR A 450 5.27 -14.18 19.46
C THR A 450 6.32 -13.19 19.96
N GLU A 451 7.09 -13.58 20.97
CA GLU A 451 8.23 -12.79 21.47
C GLU A 451 9.47 -13.09 20.64
N VAL A 452 10.15 -12.04 20.22
CA VAL A 452 11.40 -12.09 19.42
C VAL A 452 12.38 -11.05 19.93
N GLY A 453 13.63 -11.18 19.54
CA GLY A 453 14.65 -10.16 19.78
C GLY A 453 14.84 -9.26 18.55
N VAL A 454 15.20 -7.99 18.76
CA VAL A 454 15.65 -7.09 17.71
C VAL A 454 16.99 -6.49 18.12
N LEU A 455 17.99 -6.59 17.26
CA LEU A 455 19.31 -6.02 17.50
C LEU A 455 19.31 -4.54 17.11
N VAL A 456 19.37 -3.65 18.10
CA VAL A 456 19.41 -2.20 17.91
C VAL A 456 20.72 -1.66 18.45
N ARG A 457 21.58 -1.13 17.58
CA ARG A 457 22.91 -0.63 17.95
C ARG A 457 23.69 -1.66 18.81
N ASN A 458 23.72 -2.91 18.35
CA ASN A 458 24.36 -4.07 19.02
C ASN A 458 23.80 -4.40 20.42
N LYS A 459 22.60 -3.90 20.76
CA LYS A 459 21.89 -4.28 21.99
C LYS A 459 20.63 -5.08 21.62
N LEU A 460 20.48 -6.23 22.26
CA LEU A 460 19.27 -7.03 22.13
C LEU A 460 18.11 -6.31 22.83
N ARG A 461 17.02 -6.10 22.11
CA ARG A 461 15.76 -5.54 22.59
C ARG A 461 14.66 -6.56 22.43
N LYS A 462 13.86 -6.75 23.46
CA LYS A 462 12.67 -7.58 23.35
C LYS A 462 11.64 -6.89 22.47
N ALA A 463 10.97 -7.68 21.67
CA ALA A 463 9.89 -7.22 20.80
C ALA A 463 8.79 -8.28 20.74
N THR A 464 7.57 -7.84 20.48
CA THR A 464 6.41 -8.71 20.30
C THR A 464 5.82 -8.51 18.93
N VAL A 465 5.52 -9.59 18.23
CA VAL A 465 4.79 -9.53 16.96
C VAL A 465 3.40 -8.97 17.19
N SER A 466 3.09 -7.86 16.56
CA SER A 466 1.86 -7.07 16.74
C SER A 466 0.97 -7.11 15.51
N ALA A 467 -0.33 -6.93 15.72
CA ALA A 467 -1.25 -6.65 14.62
C ALA A 467 -0.97 -5.26 14.02
N MET A 468 -1.24 -5.11 12.75
CA MET A 468 -1.29 -3.84 12.05
C MET A 468 -2.73 -3.60 11.56
N PRO A 469 -3.24 -2.37 11.54
CA PRO A 469 -2.57 -1.13 11.99
C PRO A 469 -2.38 -1.07 13.52
N TRP A 470 -1.43 -0.23 14.01
CA TRP A 470 -1.26 0.05 15.43
C TRP A 470 -2.25 1.10 15.94
N VAL A 471 -2.63 2.02 15.06
CA VAL A 471 -3.68 3.03 15.28
C VAL A 471 -4.81 2.74 14.31
N GLU A 472 -6.02 2.67 14.82
CA GLU A 472 -7.20 2.36 14.01
C GLU A 472 -7.39 3.38 12.88
N ASN A 473 -7.68 2.87 11.68
CA ASN A 473 -7.93 3.70 10.51
C ASN A 473 -9.35 4.31 10.58
N LYS A 474 -9.45 5.63 10.40
CA LYS A 474 -10.68 6.42 10.51
C LYS A 474 -11.26 6.81 9.14
N PHE A 475 -11.16 5.93 8.18
CA PHE A 475 -11.71 6.18 6.84
C PHE A 475 -13.22 6.35 6.87
N TYR A 476 -13.74 7.36 6.16
CA TYR A 476 -15.17 7.59 6.05
C TYR A 476 -15.82 6.57 5.11
N ARG A 477 -16.44 5.54 5.66
CA ARG A 477 -17.06 4.44 4.93
C ARG A 477 -18.58 4.51 5.00
N LYS A 478 -19.24 3.99 3.98
CA LYS A 478 -20.69 3.75 4.04
C LYS A 478 -20.96 2.74 5.17
N LYS A 479 -21.85 3.12 6.07
CA LYS A 479 -22.31 2.25 7.16
C LYS A 479 -23.23 1.16 6.65
#